data_7843986e0708a797fd145dbc1e9ef21c
#
_entry.id   7843986e0708a797fd145dbc1e9ef21c
#
_cell.length_a   1.000
_cell.length_b   1.000
_cell.length_c   1.000
_cell.angle_alpha   90.00
_cell.angle_beta   90.00
_cell.angle_gamma   90.00
#
_symmetry.space_group_name_H-M   'P 1'
#
loop_
_entity.id
_entity.type
_entity.pdbx_description
1 polymer ?
#
loop_
_entity_poly.entity_id
_entity_poly.type
_entity_poly.pdbx_seq_one_letter_code
_entity_poly.pdbx_strand_id
1 'polypeptide(L)'
;MSKVKDKIEIIIADDHMMIREGLKQLLELDGTMKVIAEANDGEECLNLLNKKIHPDILLLDINMPKKNGIEVLEYIKQNKIPVKVLILTVHNEVEYLLKAVDIGIDGYLLKDSSYDELKEAIDVVISGNTYIQPSLLPALNESMEDYALDKEKIECLTKRELDVLRLISEGCSNKKISDELTISERTVKNHISHIFRKI
;
A
#
# COMPACT_ATOMS: atom_id res chain seq x y z
N MET A 1 23.68 6.39 25.48
CA MET A 1 24.15 5.05 25.11
C MET A 1 22.90 4.27 24.68
N SER A 2 22.65 4.13 23.39
CA SER A 2 21.58 3.26 22.86
C SER A 2 21.96 1.81 23.19
N LYS A 3 21.07 1.10 23.91
CA LYS A 3 21.20 -0.37 24.02
C LYS A 3 21.24 -0.93 22.59
N VAL A 4 22.32 -1.64 22.25
CA VAL A 4 22.32 -2.48 21.04
C VAL A 4 21.18 -3.47 21.28
N LYS A 5 20.16 -3.41 20.43
CA LYS A 5 19.03 -4.36 20.48
C LYS A 5 19.59 -5.69 20.00
N ASP A 6 19.60 -6.70 20.84
CA ASP A 6 20.19 -8.00 20.52
C ASP A 6 19.43 -8.74 19.41
N LYS A 7 18.19 -8.36 19.13
CA LYS A 7 17.32 -9.01 18.11
C LYS A 7 16.39 -8.00 17.46
N ILE A 8 16.10 -8.21 16.19
CA ILE A 8 15.07 -7.48 15.45
C ILE A 8 13.70 -7.93 15.94
N GLU A 9 12.88 -7.02 16.45
CA GLU A 9 11.52 -7.31 16.93
C GLU A 9 10.50 -7.14 15.82
N ILE A 10 9.73 -8.19 15.57
CA ILE A 10 8.82 -8.31 14.42
C ILE A 10 7.38 -8.48 14.90
N ILE A 11 6.44 -7.78 14.25
CA ILE A 11 5.02 -8.15 14.26
C ILE A 11 4.67 -8.76 12.91
N ILE A 12 3.87 -9.83 12.91
CA ILE A 12 3.32 -10.44 11.71
C ILE A 12 1.80 -10.19 11.70
N ALA A 13 1.29 -9.59 10.64
CA ALA A 13 -0.14 -9.39 10.39
C ALA A 13 -0.52 -10.11 9.10
N ASP A 14 -1.29 -11.19 9.22
CA ASP A 14 -1.73 -12.07 8.13
C ASP A 14 -2.96 -12.84 8.62
N ASP A 15 -4.01 -13.01 7.84
CA ASP A 15 -5.21 -13.75 8.25
C ASP A 15 -5.03 -15.28 8.16
N HIS A 16 -3.95 -15.76 7.49
CA HIS A 16 -3.64 -17.17 7.35
C HIS A 16 -2.77 -17.69 8.48
N MET A 17 -3.37 -18.39 9.44
CA MET A 17 -2.67 -18.93 10.64
C MET A 17 -1.43 -19.76 10.29
N MET A 18 -1.52 -20.65 9.29
CA MET A 18 -0.40 -21.51 8.91
C MET A 18 0.80 -20.70 8.36
N ILE A 19 0.52 -19.61 7.64
CA ILE A 19 1.57 -18.72 7.13
C ILE A 19 2.24 -18.00 8.30
N ARG A 20 1.49 -17.45 9.24
CA ARG A 20 2.05 -16.78 10.42
C ARG A 20 2.94 -17.72 11.24
N GLU A 21 2.44 -18.93 11.54
CA GLU A 21 3.22 -19.94 12.30
C GLU A 21 4.51 -20.35 11.55
N GLY A 22 4.43 -20.56 10.24
CA GLY A 22 5.58 -20.88 9.40
C GLY A 22 6.61 -19.76 9.36
N LEU A 23 6.18 -18.52 9.12
CA LEU A 23 7.04 -17.34 9.12
C LEU A 23 7.73 -17.16 10.49
N LYS A 24 6.99 -17.29 11.57
CA LYS A 24 7.55 -17.18 12.93
C LYS A 24 8.66 -18.20 13.16
N GLN A 25 8.43 -19.47 12.83
CA GLN A 25 9.45 -20.50 12.96
C GLN A 25 10.69 -20.19 12.12
N LEU A 26 10.51 -19.76 10.87
CA LEU A 26 11.60 -19.44 9.97
C LEU A 26 12.43 -18.24 10.48
N LEU A 27 11.77 -17.17 10.89
CA LEU A 27 12.41 -15.93 11.34
C LEU A 27 13.20 -16.10 12.65
N GLU A 28 12.74 -16.99 13.53
CA GLU A 28 13.38 -17.24 14.81
C GLU A 28 14.50 -18.29 14.76
N LEU A 29 14.72 -18.96 13.60
CA LEU A 29 15.66 -20.08 13.46
C LEU A 29 17.10 -19.73 13.84
N ASP A 30 17.61 -18.60 13.38
CA ASP A 30 19.01 -18.20 13.61
C ASP A 30 19.20 -17.33 14.87
N GLY A 31 18.08 -17.03 15.55
CA GLY A 31 18.07 -16.28 16.80
C GLY A 31 18.35 -14.78 16.66
N THR A 32 18.48 -14.24 15.42
CA THR A 32 18.70 -12.81 15.17
C THR A 32 17.42 -12.00 15.19
N MET A 33 16.28 -12.66 14.96
CA MET A 33 14.95 -12.06 14.90
C MET A 33 14.03 -12.65 15.98
N LYS A 34 13.00 -11.91 16.35
CA LYS A 34 11.98 -12.34 17.32
C LYS A 34 10.61 -11.82 16.95
N VAL A 35 9.65 -12.69 16.78
CA VAL A 35 8.24 -12.34 16.63
C VAL A 35 7.66 -12.02 18.01
N ILE A 36 7.34 -10.75 18.24
CA ILE A 36 6.86 -10.27 19.55
C ILE A 36 5.33 -10.22 19.64
N ALA A 37 4.62 -10.20 18.49
CA ALA A 37 3.17 -10.30 18.43
C ALA A 37 2.72 -10.74 17.03
N GLU A 38 1.49 -11.22 16.97
CA GLU A 38 0.82 -11.67 15.75
C GLU A 38 -0.57 -11.02 15.69
N ALA A 39 -1.05 -10.69 14.50
CA ALA A 39 -2.39 -10.18 14.22
C ALA A 39 -3.04 -11.00 13.11
N ASN A 40 -4.34 -11.31 13.25
CA ASN A 40 -5.10 -12.06 12.27
C ASN A 40 -5.96 -11.16 11.35
N ASP A 41 -5.97 -9.86 11.62
CA ASP A 41 -6.65 -8.84 10.83
C ASP A 41 -6.03 -7.45 11.04
N GLY A 42 -6.38 -6.50 10.17
CA GLY A 42 -5.82 -5.15 10.22
C GLY A 42 -6.23 -4.36 11.47
N GLU A 43 -7.39 -4.62 12.05
CA GLU A 43 -7.85 -3.96 13.28
C GLU A 43 -7.03 -4.42 14.49
N GLU A 44 -6.78 -5.73 14.60
CA GLU A 44 -5.91 -6.29 15.64
C GLU A 44 -4.48 -5.77 15.49
N CYS A 45 -3.96 -5.69 14.27
CA CYS A 45 -2.66 -5.11 13.98
C CYS A 45 -2.54 -3.66 14.50
N LEU A 46 -3.52 -2.80 14.17
CA LEU A 46 -3.54 -1.42 14.65
C LEU A 46 -3.67 -1.34 16.18
N ASN A 47 -4.46 -2.23 16.79
CA ASN A 47 -4.59 -2.29 18.25
C ASN A 47 -3.27 -2.66 18.93
N LEU A 48 -2.47 -3.57 18.35
CA LEU A 48 -1.15 -3.91 18.85
C LEU A 48 -0.20 -2.70 18.81
N LEU A 49 -0.13 -2.01 17.66
CA LEU A 49 0.71 -0.83 17.48
C LEU A 49 0.32 0.32 18.43
N ASN A 50 -0.97 0.49 18.73
CA ASN A 50 -1.47 1.51 19.66
C ASN A 50 -1.21 1.17 21.14
N LYS A 51 -0.97 -0.10 21.50
CA LYS A 51 -0.65 -0.55 22.86
C LYS A 51 0.80 -0.31 23.30
N LYS A 52 1.55 0.57 22.61
CA LYS A 52 2.97 0.86 22.86
C LYS A 52 3.90 -0.35 22.67
N ILE A 53 3.48 -1.31 21.86
CA ILE A 53 4.40 -2.31 21.33
C ILE A 53 5.11 -1.63 20.17
N HIS A 54 6.43 -1.54 20.24
CA HIS A 54 7.26 -0.86 19.23
C HIS A 54 8.13 -1.89 18.52
N PRO A 55 7.59 -2.60 17.51
CA PRO A 55 8.40 -3.48 16.68
C PRO A 55 9.38 -2.66 15.85
N ASP A 56 10.47 -3.27 15.45
CA ASP A 56 11.38 -2.68 14.47
C ASP A 56 10.76 -2.75 13.07
N ILE A 57 10.06 -3.87 12.78
CA ILE A 57 9.41 -4.12 11.49
C ILE A 57 8.05 -4.82 11.66
N LEU A 58 7.11 -4.43 10.83
CA LEU A 58 5.83 -5.09 10.63
C LEU A 58 5.85 -5.83 9.28
N LEU A 59 5.69 -7.14 9.32
CA LEU A 59 5.36 -7.94 8.13
C LEU A 59 3.85 -7.90 7.95
N LEU A 60 3.38 -7.39 6.84
CA LEU A 60 1.98 -7.01 6.64
C LEU A 60 1.41 -7.63 5.37
N ASP A 61 0.42 -8.50 5.53
CA ASP A 61 -0.38 -8.94 4.38
C ASP A 61 -1.34 -7.84 3.90
N ILE A 62 -1.62 -7.83 2.60
CA ILE A 62 -2.60 -6.91 2.02
C ILE A 62 -4.02 -7.39 2.30
N ASN A 63 -4.28 -8.68 2.05
CA ASN A 63 -5.63 -9.23 2.12
C ASN A 63 -5.99 -9.73 3.51
N MET A 64 -6.43 -8.83 4.34
CA MET A 64 -6.93 -9.14 5.67
C MET A 64 -8.37 -8.65 5.86
N PRO A 65 -9.18 -9.33 6.68
CA PRO A 65 -10.51 -8.87 7.02
C PRO A 65 -10.48 -7.59 7.87
N LYS A 66 -11.63 -6.91 7.96
CA LYS A 66 -11.90 -5.67 8.69
C LYS A 66 -11.15 -4.46 8.13
N LYS A 67 -9.81 -4.49 8.13
CA LYS A 67 -8.94 -3.52 7.49
C LYS A 67 -7.87 -4.25 6.70
N ASN A 68 -7.74 -3.87 5.43
CA ASN A 68 -6.70 -4.42 4.57
C ASN A 68 -5.32 -3.81 4.87
N GLY A 69 -4.25 -4.42 4.35
CA GLY A 69 -2.89 -3.96 4.63
C GLY A 69 -2.58 -2.55 4.11
N ILE A 70 -3.22 -2.10 3.04
CA ILE A 70 -3.06 -0.73 2.53
C ILE A 70 -3.65 0.28 3.51
N GLU A 71 -4.86 0.02 4.07
CA GLU A 71 -5.47 0.87 5.09
C GLU A 71 -4.63 0.92 6.39
N VAL A 72 -4.00 -0.21 6.75
CA VAL A 72 -3.07 -0.27 7.89
C VAL A 72 -1.83 0.57 7.61
N LEU A 73 -1.23 0.47 6.41
CA LEU A 73 -0.08 1.27 6.00
C LEU A 73 -0.39 2.77 6.00
N GLU A 74 -1.53 3.16 5.42
CA GLU A 74 -2.00 4.56 5.44
C GLU A 74 -2.11 5.09 6.88
N TYR A 75 -2.74 4.32 7.77
CA TYR A 75 -2.88 4.70 9.18
C TYR A 75 -1.51 4.90 9.86
N ILE A 76 -0.57 3.98 9.62
CA ILE A 76 0.80 4.06 10.17
C ILE A 76 1.49 5.35 9.72
N LYS A 77 1.44 5.66 8.42
CA LYS A 77 2.10 6.86 7.87
C LYS A 77 1.42 8.15 8.30
N GLN A 78 0.08 8.22 8.31
CA GLN A 78 -0.68 9.39 8.78
C GLN A 78 -0.43 9.70 10.25
N ASN A 79 -0.35 8.67 11.09
CA ASN A 79 -0.10 8.83 12.53
C ASN A 79 1.39 8.83 12.90
N LYS A 80 2.29 8.74 11.90
CA LYS A 80 3.75 8.74 12.08
C LYS A 80 4.23 7.70 13.10
N ILE A 81 3.62 6.51 13.06
CA ILE A 81 4.01 5.40 13.93
C ILE A 81 5.43 4.94 13.52
N PRO A 82 6.40 4.91 14.46
CA PRO A 82 7.79 4.62 14.14
C PRO A 82 8.03 3.11 13.98
N VAL A 83 7.50 2.53 12.92
CA VAL A 83 7.67 1.13 12.54
C VAL A 83 7.99 1.05 11.05
N LYS A 84 8.92 0.15 10.69
CA LYS A 84 9.17 -0.20 9.30
C LYS A 84 8.12 -1.17 8.80
N VAL A 85 7.62 -1.01 7.58
CA VAL A 85 6.58 -1.86 7.02
C VAL A 85 7.10 -2.58 5.79
N LEU A 86 7.14 -3.93 5.86
CA LEU A 86 7.39 -4.82 4.73
C LEU A 86 6.09 -5.54 4.38
N ILE A 87 5.52 -5.22 3.23
CA ILE A 87 4.36 -5.95 2.72
C ILE A 87 4.79 -7.35 2.25
N LEU A 88 4.04 -8.36 2.69
CA LEU A 88 4.12 -9.75 2.21
C LEU A 88 2.77 -10.12 1.61
N THR A 89 2.70 -10.38 0.29
CA THR A 89 1.43 -10.68 -0.37
C THR A 89 1.56 -11.80 -1.39
N VAL A 90 0.47 -12.50 -1.66
CA VAL A 90 0.37 -13.45 -2.78
C VAL A 90 0.06 -12.74 -4.11
N HIS A 91 -0.28 -11.44 -4.07
CA HIS A 91 -0.71 -10.67 -5.21
C HIS A 91 0.46 -9.97 -5.89
N ASN A 92 0.62 -10.25 -7.17
CA ASN A 92 1.53 -9.53 -8.07
C ASN A 92 0.83 -8.36 -8.80
N GLU A 93 -0.36 -7.96 -8.33
CA GLU A 93 -1.12 -6.86 -8.91
C GLU A 93 -0.40 -5.53 -8.67
N VAL A 94 0.03 -4.92 -9.74
CA VAL A 94 0.83 -3.69 -9.72
C VAL A 94 0.10 -2.53 -9.05
N GLU A 95 -1.23 -2.53 -9.07
CA GLU A 95 -2.06 -1.51 -8.42
C GLU A 95 -1.82 -1.39 -6.91
N TYR A 96 -1.67 -2.53 -6.21
CA TYR A 96 -1.35 -2.52 -4.77
C TYR A 96 0.08 -2.03 -4.52
N LEU A 97 1.03 -2.43 -5.38
CA LEU A 97 2.40 -1.98 -5.29
C LEU A 97 2.50 -0.45 -5.51
N LEU A 98 1.84 0.08 -6.55
CA LEU A 98 1.78 1.52 -6.82
C LEU A 98 1.21 2.30 -5.63
N LYS A 99 0.09 1.85 -5.07
CA LYS A 99 -0.50 2.47 -3.88
C LYS A 99 0.46 2.44 -2.69
N ALA A 100 1.10 1.30 -2.44
CA ALA A 100 2.05 1.17 -1.35
C ALA A 100 3.26 2.11 -1.51
N VAL A 101 3.77 2.25 -2.75
CA VAL A 101 4.87 3.16 -3.08
C VAL A 101 4.45 4.62 -2.88
N ASP A 102 3.26 5.01 -3.33
CA ASP A 102 2.72 6.38 -3.19
C ASP A 102 2.54 6.77 -1.70
N ILE A 103 2.10 5.83 -0.86
CA ILE A 103 1.98 6.02 0.59
C ILE A 103 3.36 6.09 1.27
N GLY A 104 4.40 5.53 0.65
CA GLY A 104 5.77 5.51 1.17
C GLY A 104 6.11 4.23 1.94
N ILE A 105 5.93 3.08 1.28
CA ILE A 105 6.30 1.75 1.82
C ILE A 105 7.81 1.64 2.08
N ASP A 106 8.20 0.85 3.08
CA ASP A 106 9.59 0.52 3.34
C ASP A 106 10.04 -0.75 2.59
N GLY A 107 9.13 -1.72 2.36
CA GLY A 107 9.44 -2.90 1.55
C GLY A 107 8.22 -3.61 0.99
N TYR A 108 8.40 -4.34 -0.13
CA TYR A 108 7.37 -5.13 -0.79
C TYR A 108 7.95 -6.42 -1.34
N LEU A 109 7.36 -7.55 -0.94
CA LEU A 109 7.82 -8.90 -1.26
C LEU A 109 6.61 -9.82 -1.50
N LEU A 110 6.73 -10.78 -2.41
CA LEU A 110 5.73 -11.82 -2.61
C LEU A 110 5.91 -12.97 -1.61
N LYS A 111 4.79 -13.60 -1.20
CA LYS A 111 4.80 -14.72 -0.23
C LYS A 111 5.42 -16.01 -0.77
N ASP A 112 5.62 -16.11 -2.09
CA ASP A 112 6.31 -17.22 -2.74
C ASP A 112 7.84 -17.06 -2.80
N SER A 113 8.36 -15.95 -2.27
CA SER A 113 9.79 -15.70 -2.17
C SER A 113 10.48 -16.68 -1.20
N SER A 114 11.77 -16.90 -1.43
CA SER A 114 12.60 -17.71 -0.55
C SER A 114 12.81 -17.04 0.82
N TYR A 115 13.21 -17.86 1.81
CA TYR A 115 13.59 -17.32 3.12
C TYR A 115 14.79 -16.36 3.04
N ASP A 116 15.75 -16.64 2.15
CA ASP A 116 16.93 -15.77 1.97
C ASP A 116 16.53 -14.40 1.41
N GLU A 117 15.59 -14.34 0.47
CA GLU A 117 15.03 -13.07 -0.04
C GLU A 117 14.26 -12.32 1.04
N LEU A 118 13.46 -13.01 1.86
CA LEU A 118 12.75 -12.38 2.98
C LEU A 118 13.75 -11.77 3.99
N LYS A 119 14.81 -12.49 4.31
CA LYS A 119 15.86 -12.03 5.22
C LYS A 119 16.60 -10.82 4.65
N GLU A 120 16.99 -10.86 3.38
CA GLU A 120 17.59 -9.72 2.68
C GLU A 120 16.67 -8.50 2.70
N ALA A 121 15.37 -8.68 2.40
CA ALA A 121 14.39 -7.60 2.44
C ALA A 121 14.30 -6.96 3.84
N ILE A 122 14.26 -7.78 4.90
CA ILE A 122 14.24 -7.29 6.28
C ILE A 122 15.51 -6.50 6.60
N ASP A 123 16.69 -7.01 6.26
CA ASP A 123 17.98 -6.34 6.52
C ASP A 123 18.07 -5.00 5.79
N VAL A 124 17.64 -4.93 4.53
CA VAL A 124 17.58 -3.70 3.74
C VAL A 124 16.64 -2.68 4.38
N VAL A 125 15.42 -3.10 4.76
CA VAL A 125 14.40 -2.24 5.37
C VAL A 125 14.84 -1.72 6.74
N ILE A 126 15.44 -2.57 7.58
CA ILE A 126 15.96 -2.17 8.90
C ILE A 126 17.13 -1.21 8.77
N SER A 127 17.96 -1.33 7.73
CA SER A 127 19.05 -0.37 7.45
C SER A 127 18.55 1.01 6.98
N GLY A 128 17.23 1.16 6.75
CA GLY A 128 16.60 2.42 6.35
C GLY A 128 16.45 2.60 4.84
N ASN A 129 16.74 1.57 4.06
CA ASN A 129 16.53 1.56 2.61
C ASN A 129 15.18 0.94 2.24
N THR A 130 14.73 1.19 1.02
CA THR A 130 13.50 0.57 0.49
C THR A 130 13.86 -0.70 -0.28
N TYR A 131 13.10 -1.78 -0.04
CA TYR A 131 13.23 -3.03 -0.79
C TYR A 131 11.96 -3.29 -1.60
N ILE A 132 12.12 -3.47 -2.91
CA ILE A 132 11.05 -3.97 -3.79
C ILE A 132 11.61 -5.20 -4.50
N GLN A 133 10.89 -6.31 -4.43
CA GLN A 133 11.33 -7.54 -5.08
C GLN A 133 11.69 -7.28 -6.54
N PRO A 134 12.90 -7.67 -7.00
CA PRO A 134 13.39 -7.32 -8.34
C PRO A 134 12.47 -7.74 -9.49
N SER A 135 11.74 -8.84 -9.36
CA SER A 135 10.79 -9.32 -10.36
C SER A 135 9.60 -8.37 -10.57
N LEU A 136 9.30 -7.49 -9.63
CA LEU A 136 8.19 -6.53 -9.70
C LEU A 136 8.61 -5.19 -10.33
N LEU A 137 9.90 -4.89 -10.40
CA LEU A 137 10.40 -3.60 -10.89
C LEU A 137 10.01 -3.29 -12.35
N PRO A 138 10.05 -4.24 -13.31
CA PRO A 138 9.63 -3.94 -14.69
C PRO A 138 8.18 -3.47 -14.78
N ALA A 139 7.27 -4.20 -14.13
CA ALA A 139 5.85 -3.86 -14.12
C ALA A 139 5.57 -2.56 -13.35
N LEU A 140 6.32 -2.28 -12.28
CA LEU A 140 6.24 -1.01 -11.56
C LEU A 140 6.66 0.16 -12.45
N ASN A 141 7.79 0.05 -13.17
CA ASN A 141 8.29 1.12 -14.03
C ASN A 141 7.31 1.44 -15.16
N GLU A 142 6.79 0.41 -15.85
CA GLU A 142 5.79 0.58 -16.90
C GLU A 142 4.54 1.31 -16.37
N SER A 143 4.02 0.86 -15.24
CA SER A 143 2.84 1.48 -14.63
C SER A 143 3.10 2.87 -14.05
N MET A 144 4.31 3.19 -13.62
CA MET A 144 4.67 4.54 -13.20
C MET A 144 4.75 5.51 -14.37
N GLU A 145 5.21 5.06 -15.53
CA GLU A 145 5.19 5.86 -16.76
C GLU A 145 3.75 6.17 -17.20
N ASP A 146 2.87 5.16 -17.22
CA ASP A 146 1.45 5.34 -17.50
C ASP A 146 0.77 6.27 -16.50
N TYR A 147 1.03 6.08 -15.21
CA TYR A 147 0.49 6.95 -14.15
C TYR A 147 0.98 8.40 -14.27
N ALA A 148 2.24 8.61 -14.62
CA ALA A 148 2.78 9.95 -14.85
C ALA A 148 2.12 10.62 -16.05
N LEU A 149 1.91 9.90 -17.15
CA LEU A 149 1.19 10.37 -18.33
C LEU A 149 -0.27 10.72 -18.02
N ASP A 150 -0.96 9.85 -17.28
CA ASP A 150 -2.35 10.08 -16.88
C ASP A 150 -2.49 11.26 -15.90
N LYS A 151 -1.53 11.42 -15.00
CA LYS A 151 -1.47 12.57 -14.10
C LYS A 151 -1.28 13.88 -14.88
N GLU A 152 -0.36 13.91 -15.83
CA GLU A 152 -0.14 15.08 -16.70
C GLU A 152 -1.41 15.43 -17.51
N LYS A 153 -2.12 14.42 -18.04
CA LYS A 153 -3.40 14.60 -18.73
C LYS A 153 -4.47 15.17 -17.78
N ILE A 154 -4.58 14.65 -16.56
CA ILE A 154 -5.54 15.13 -15.55
C ILE A 154 -5.22 16.58 -15.13
N GLU A 155 -3.95 16.92 -14.97
CA GLU A 155 -3.50 18.28 -14.63
C GLU A 155 -3.84 19.31 -15.74
N CYS A 156 -4.01 18.86 -16.98
CA CYS A 156 -4.50 19.71 -18.09
C CYS A 156 -6.00 19.99 -18.04
N LEU A 157 -6.76 19.34 -17.16
CA LEU A 157 -8.20 19.57 -17.01
C LEU A 157 -8.47 20.77 -16.11
N THR A 158 -9.46 21.58 -16.53
CA THR A 158 -9.98 22.65 -15.67
C THR A 158 -10.75 22.05 -14.48
N LYS A 159 -10.89 22.82 -13.39
CA LYS A 159 -11.67 22.44 -12.22
C LYS A 159 -13.07 21.93 -12.60
N ARG A 160 -13.71 22.57 -13.58
CA ARG A 160 -15.05 22.19 -14.04
C ARG A 160 -15.06 20.87 -14.82
N GLU A 161 -14.04 20.62 -15.62
CA GLU A 161 -13.85 19.34 -16.31
C GLU A 161 -13.58 18.21 -15.32
N LEU A 162 -12.81 18.44 -14.24
CA LEU A 162 -12.60 17.48 -13.15
C LEU A 162 -13.90 17.16 -12.41
N ASP A 163 -14.73 18.14 -12.10
CA ASP A 163 -16.03 17.93 -11.46
C ASP A 163 -16.92 17.02 -12.34
N VAL A 164 -16.95 17.28 -13.66
CA VAL A 164 -17.71 16.47 -14.62
C VAL A 164 -17.13 15.07 -14.72
N LEU A 165 -15.80 14.92 -14.82
CA LEU A 165 -15.13 13.62 -14.91
C LEU A 165 -15.40 12.75 -13.67
N ARG A 166 -15.36 13.32 -12.47
CA ARG A 166 -15.70 12.64 -11.22
C ARG A 166 -17.12 12.08 -11.25
N LEU A 167 -18.11 12.88 -11.64
CA LEU A 167 -19.50 12.45 -11.69
C LEU A 167 -19.75 11.38 -12.77
N ILE A 168 -18.97 11.40 -13.86
CA ILE A 168 -18.99 10.32 -14.87
C ILE A 168 -18.45 9.03 -14.27
N SER A 169 -17.33 9.07 -13.54
CA SER A 169 -16.74 7.88 -12.91
C SER A 169 -17.65 7.26 -11.84
N GLU A 170 -18.51 8.06 -11.21
CA GLU A 170 -19.58 7.63 -10.29
C GLU A 170 -20.82 7.06 -11.01
N GLY A 171 -20.79 6.97 -12.36
CA GLY A 171 -21.90 6.44 -13.17
C GLY A 171 -23.09 7.40 -13.31
N CYS A 172 -22.91 8.69 -13.07
CA CYS A 172 -24.00 9.67 -13.19
C CYS A 172 -24.39 9.92 -14.65
N SER A 173 -25.70 9.97 -14.93
CA SER A 173 -26.20 10.36 -16.25
C SER A 173 -25.97 11.87 -16.50
N ASN A 174 -25.91 12.30 -17.78
CA ASN A 174 -25.72 13.71 -18.14
C ASN A 174 -26.77 14.63 -17.48
N LYS A 175 -28.01 14.14 -17.32
CA LYS A 175 -29.08 14.86 -16.64
C LYS A 175 -28.74 15.06 -15.17
N LYS A 176 -28.30 14.01 -14.46
CA LYS A 176 -27.92 14.10 -13.06
C LYS A 176 -26.72 15.03 -12.86
N ILE A 177 -25.73 14.96 -13.75
CA ILE A 177 -24.57 15.86 -13.75
C ILE A 177 -25.00 17.32 -13.96
N SER A 178 -25.95 17.56 -14.90
CA SER A 178 -26.47 18.92 -15.17
C SER A 178 -27.17 19.52 -13.96
N ASP A 179 -27.98 18.72 -13.28
CA ASP A 179 -28.71 19.14 -12.07
C ASP A 179 -27.74 19.42 -10.92
N GLU A 180 -26.78 18.53 -10.65
CA GLU A 180 -25.81 18.66 -9.55
C GLU A 180 -24.85 19.83 -9.74
N LEU A 181 -24.40 20.02 -10.97
CA LEU A 181 -23.48 21.11 -11.31
C LEU A 181 -24.19 22.42 -11.69
N THR A 182 -25.51 22.46 -11.72
CA THR A 182 -26.34 23.62 -12.09
C THR A 182 -25.94 24.20 -13.47
N ILE A 183 -25.83 23.32 -14.47
CA ILE A 183 -25.53 23.68 -15.88
C ILE A 183 -26.48 22.93 -16.82
N SER A 184 -26.54 23.31 -18.10
CA SER A 184 -27.36 22.57 -19.07
C SER A 184 -26.73 21.23 -19.46
N GLU A 185 -27.55 20.24 -19.83
CA GLU A 185 -27.06 18.95 -20.37
C GLU A 185 -26.16 19.15 -21.63
N ARG A 186 -26.44 20.19 -22.43
CA ARG A 186 -25.60 20.56 -23.55
C ARG A 186 -24.20 20.99 -23.10
N THR A 187 -24.13 21.73 -21.98
CA THR A 187 -22.86 22.15 -21.38
C THR A 187 -22.10 20.94 -20.86
N VAL A 188 -22.78 19.98 -20.21
CA VAL A 188 -22.18 18.68 -19.78
C VAL A 188 -21.56 17.97 -20.97
N LYS A 189 -22.29 17.79 -22.10
CA LYS A 189 -21.79 17.16 -23.32
C LYS A 189 -20.56 17.88 -23.89
N ASN A 190 -20.55 19.22 -23.83
CA ASN A 190 -19.39 20.00 -24.28
C ASN A 190 -18.15 19.74 -23.39
N HIS A 191 -18.33 19.72 -22.07
CA HIS A 191 -17.24 19.37 -21.14
C HIS A 191 -16.72 17.96 -21.41
N ILE A 192 -17.60 16.98 -21.55
CA ILE A 192 -17.24 15.61 -21.91
C ILE A 192 -16.39 15.59 -23.20
N SER A 193 -16.83 16.28 -24.24
CA SER A 193 -16.07 16.35 -25.50
C SER A 193 -14.72 17.02 -25.37
N HIS A 194 -14.57 17.99 -24.45
CA HIS A 194 -13.30 18.63 -24.17
C HIS A 194 -12.37 17.74 -23.36
N ILE A 195 -12.90 17.02 -22.35
CA ILE A 195 -12.17 16.03 -21.58
C ILE A 195 -11.58 14.98 -22.51
N PHE A 196 -12.39 14.32 -23.34
CA PHE A 196 -11.93 13.30 -24.29
C PHE A 196 -10.93 13.76 -25.36
N ARG A 197 -10.74 15.06 -25.52
CA ARG A 197 -9.68 15.60 -26.39
C ARG A 197 -8.39 15.87 -25.64
N LYS A 198 -8.43 15.96 -24.32
CA LYS A 198 -7.28 16.27 -23.47
C LYS A 198 -6.63 15.02 -22.87
N ILE A 199 -7.43 13.96 -22.67
CA ILE A 199 -6.98 12.67 -22.13
C ILE A 199 -7.01 11.59 -23.22
#